data_7d619a2f23581b80e10e3a15589c9edc
#
_entry.id   7d619a2f23581b80e10e3a15589c9edc
#
_cell.length_a   1.000
_cell.length_b   1.000
_cell.length_c   1.000
_cell.angle_alpha   90.00
_cell.angle_beta   90.00
_cell.angle_gamma   90.00
#
_symmetry.space_group_name_H-M   'P 1'
#
loop_
_entity.id
_entity.type
_entity.pdbx_description
1 polymer ?
#
loop_
_entity_poly.entity_id
_entity_poly.type
_entity_poly.pdbx_seq_one_letter_code
_entity_poly.pdbx_strand_id
1 'polypeptide(L)'
;MALLAILLAGFGAGWAHGQSSPPAFVPRDESPEDFAPGPGREEAFYACTACHNFKLVAAQGLSRERWDDTLTFMTTRHNMPALAGDERRLVLDYLETAYPPRPPASRGGWQNPFAPR
;
A
#
# COMPACT_ATOMS: atom_id res chain seq x y z
N MET A 1 -79.81 7.41 11.72
CA MET A 1 -78.76 7.45 10.67
C MET A 1 -77.42 7.43 11.37
N ALA A 2 -76.73 6.27 11.40
CA ALA A 2 -75.47 6.10 12.07
C ALA A 2 -74.40 5.96 10.98
N LEU A 3 -73.44 6.86 10.93
CA LEU A 3 -72.27 6.84 10.05
C LEU A 3 -71.14 6.07 10.73
N LEU A 4 -70.79 4.94 10.15
CA LEU A 4 -69.75 4.01 10.59
C LEU A 4 -68.42 4.51 9.93
N ALA A 5 -67.49 5.07 10.71
CA ALA A 5 -66.15 5.41 10.23
C ALA A 5 -65.20 4.22 10.44
N ILE A 6 -64.80 3.63 9.35
CA ILE A 6 -63.79 2.54 9.36
C ILE A 6 -62.37 3.18 9.28
N LEU A 7 -61.63 3.12 10.39
CA LEU A 7 -60.21 3.50 10.45
C LEU A 7 -59.37 2.29 9.96
N LEU A 8 -58.78 2.40 8.77
CA LEU A 8 -57.77 1.49 8.27
C LEU A 8 -56.40 1.89 8.85
N ALA A 9 -55.98 1.17 9.90
CA ALA A 9 -54.63 1.26 10.40
C ALA A 9 -53.69 0.43 9.50
N GLY A 10 -52.96 1.12 8.61
CA GLY A 10 -51.92 0.50 7.79
C GLY A 10 -50.68 0.22 8.63
N PHE A 11 -50.43 -1.06 8.92
CA PHE A 11 -49.17 -1.54 9.48
C PHE A 11 -48.10 -1.54 8.38
N GLY A 12 -47.34 -0.48 8.30
CA GLY A 12 -46.11 -0.44 7.50
C GLY A 12 -44.99 -1.25 8.19
N ALA A 13 -44.79 -2.49 7.80
CA ALA A 13 -43.64 -3.28 8.19
C ALA A 13 -42.39 -2.69 7.52
N GLY A 14 -41.70 -1.81 8.21
CA GLY A 14 -40.39 -1.31 7.78
C GLY A 14 -39.36 -2.41 7.85
N TRP A 15 -38.91 -2.88 6.70
CA TRP A 15 -37.78 -3.80 6.58
C TRP A 15 -36.49 -3.02 6.92
N ALA A 16 -36.09 -3.10 8.18
CA ALA A 16 -34.75 -2.60 8.57
C ALA A 16 -33.70 -3.55 7.94
N HIS A 17 -33.20 -3.17 6.80
CA HIS A 17 -31.98 -3.79 6.23
C HIS A 17 -30.83 -3.40 7.15
N GLY A 18 -30.43 -4.32 8.02
CA GLY A 18 -29.21 -4.18 8.80
C GLY A 18 -28.02 -4.09 7.84
N GLN A 19 -27.55 -2.87 7.57
CA GLN A 19 -26.29 -2.67 6.90
C GLN A 19 -25.20 -3.08 7.88
N SER A 20 -24.70 -4.30 7.74
CA SER A 20 -23.45 -4.70 8.41
C SER A 20 -22.34 -3.83 7.83
N SER A 21 -21.87 -2.87 8.61
CA SER A 21 -20.69 -2.09 8.25
C SER A 21 -19.54 -3.07 7.99
N PRO A 22 -18.79 -2.92 6.88
CA PRO A 22 -17.59 -3.72 6.69
C PRO A 22 -16.65 -3.51 7.88
N PRO A 23 -15.88 -4.53 8.29
CA PRO A 23 -14.95 -4.39 9.40
C PRO A 23 -14.05 -3.18 9.14
N ALA A 24 -13.92 -2.32 10.15
CA ALA A 24 -13.05 -1.16 10.08
C ALA A 24 -11.63 -1.62 9.72
N PHE A 25 -11.02 -1.00 8.72
CA PHE A 25 -9.61 -1.24 8.41
C PHE A 25 -8.78 -0.83 9.63
N VAL A 26 -8.16 -1.80 10.29
CA VAL A 26 -7.19 -1.57 11.36
C VAL A 26 -5.81 -1.62 10.70
N PRO A 27 -5.09 -0.51 10.59
CA PRO A 27 -3.71 -0.52 10.13
C PRO A 27 -2.91 -1.42 11.07
N ARG A 28 -2.24 -2.43 10.52
CA ARG A 28 -1.26 -3.21 11.25
C ARG A 28 0.10 -2.55 11.05
N ASP A 29 0.82 -2.33 12.14
CA ASP A 29 2.20 -1.89 12.07
C ASP A 29 3.03 -2.92 11.29
N GLU A 30 3.88 -2.45 10.42
CA GLU A 30 4.79 -3.29 9.65
C GLU A 30 5.98 -3.69 10.52
N SER A 31 6.50 -4.88 10.27
CA SER A 31 7.75 -5.36 10.87
C SER A 31 8.70 -5.85 9.76
N PRO A 32 10.02 -5.91 10.02
CA PRO A 32 10.97 -6.42 9.04
C PRO A 32 10.61 -7.80 8.50
N GLU A 33 9.99 -8.66 9.33
CA GLU A 33 9.60 -10.04 9.00
C GLU A 33 8.47 -10.12 7.95
N ASP A 34 7.74 -9.04 7.77
CA ASP A 34 6.69 -8.96 6.75
C ASP A 34 7.25 -8.86 5.32
N PHE A 35 8.57 -8.69 5.17
CA PHE A 35 9.26 -8.43 3.90
C PHE A 35 10.27 -9.51 3.54
N ALA A 36 10.77 -9.47 2.31
CA ALA A 36 11.67 -10.48 1.78
C ALA A 36 12.89 -10.71 2.71
N PRO A 37 13.21 -11.97 3.07
CA PRO A 37 14.35 -12.24 3.93
C PRO A 37 15.66 -11.97 3.20
N GLY A 38 16.68 -11.54 3.93
CA GLY A 38 18.03 -11.34 3.41
C GLY A 38 18.88 -10.45 4.29
N PRO A 39 20.19 -10.46 4.09
CA PRO A 39 21.10 -9.53 4.77
C PRO A 39 20.72 -8.08 4.45
N GLY A 40 20.70 -7.22 5.44
CA GLY A 40 20.34 -5.80 5.28
C GLY A 40 18.83 -5.50 5.35
N ARG A 41 17.96 -6.52 5.57
CA ARG A 41 16.51 -6.33 5.69
C ARG A 41 16.15 -5.35 6.81
N GLU A 42 16.70 -5.57 8.00
CA GLU A 42 16.42 -4.73 9.16
C GLU A 42 16.95 -3.32 8.97
N GLU A 43 18.17 -3.19 8.48
CA GLU A 43 18.81 -1.89 8.22
C GLU A 43 18.00 -1.09 7.19
N ALA A 44 17.59 -1.73 6.10
CA ALA A 44 16.74 -1.10 5.09
C ALA A 44 15.38 -0.73 5.65
N PHE A 45 14.76 -1.61 6.45
CA PHE A 45 13.47 -1.37 7.07
C PHE A 45 13.51 -0.12 7.97
N TYR A 46 14.43 -0.09 8.93
CA TYR A 46 14.51 1.02 9.88
C TYR A 46 14.97 2.33 9.25
N ALA A 47 15.85 2.27 8.25
CA ALA A 47 16.24 3.48 7.50
C ALA A 47 15.07 4.11 6.75
N CYS A 48 14.15 3.31 6.20
CA CYS A 48 13.08 3.78 5.33
C CYS A 48 11.76 4.09 6.07
N THR A 49 11.50 3.45 7.23
CA THR A 49 10.18 3.55 7.90
C THR A 49 10.02 4.75 8.82
N ALA A 50 11.02 5.59 8.96
CA ALA A 50 10.92 6.81 9.76
C ALA A 50 9.84 7.81 9.27
N CYS A 51 9.47 7.76 7.98
CA CYS A 51 8.57 8.72 7.36
C CYS A 51 7.39 8.09 6.62
N HIS A 52 7.49 6.84 6.16
CA HIS A 52 6.46 6.12 5.42
C HIS A 52 6.58 4.61 5.63
N ASN A 53 5.57 3.85 5.29
CA ASN A 53 5.61 2.39 5.42
C ASN A 53 6.57 1.75 4.40
N PHE A 54 7.13 0.58 4.74
CA PHE A 54 8.08 -0.13 3.88
C PHE A 54 7.42 -0.75 2.64
N LYS A 55 6.11 -0.97 2.62
CA LYS A 55 5.39 -1.41 1.43
C LYS A 55 5.56 -0.47 0.25
N LEU A 56 5.69 0.84 0.52
CA LEU A 56 5.97 1.82 -0.52
C LEU A 56 7.33 1.55 -1.19
N VAL A 57 8.35 1.21 -0.39
CA VAL A 57 9.69 0.86 -0.88
C VAL A 57 9.64 -0.46 -1.66
N ALA A 58 9.08 -1.50 -1.06
CA ALA A 58 8.96 -2.84 -1.66
C ALA A 58 8.18 -2.83 -3.00
N ALA A 59 7.31 -1.84 -3.19
CA ALA A 59 6.55 -1.69 -4.41
C ALA A 59 7.34 -1.11 -5.59
N GLN A 60 8.53 -0.53 -5.39
CA GLN A 60 9.24 0.22 -6.44
C GLN A 60 9.91 -0.69 -7.48
N GLY A 61 10.73 -1.64 -7.09
CA GLY A 61 11.45 -2.53 -8.01
C GLY A 61 12.41 -1.76 -8.92
N LEU A 62 13.57 -1.36 -8.38
CA LEU A 62 14.54 -0.52 -9.07
C LEU A 62 15.87 -1.24 -9.27
N SER A 63 16.68 -0.78 -10.24
CA SER A 63 18.08 -1.19 -10.35
C SER A 63 18.91 -0.63 -9.18
N ARG A 64 20.08 -1.21 -8.93
CA ARG A 64 21.00 -0.72 -7.89
C ARG A 64 21.28 0.77 -8.03
N GLU A 65 21.59 1.23 -9.23
CA GLU A 65 21.84 2.64 -9.51
C GLU A 65 20.66 3.52 -9.13
N ARG A 66 19.44 3.10 -9.51
CA ARG A 66 18.21 3.82 -9.19
C ARG A 66 17.90 3.79 -7.69
N TRP A 67 18.22 2.72 -7.00
CA TRP A 67 18.14 2.66 -5.54
C TRP A 67 19.13 3.65 -4.90
N ASP A 68 20.35 3.73 -5.39
CA ASP A 68 21.36 4.66 -4.89
C ASP A 68 20.97 6.13 -5.10
N ASP A 69 20.43 6.46 -6.27
CA ASP A 69 19.83 7.76 -6.57
C ASP A 69 18.67 8.07 -5.62
N THR A 70 17.84 7.09 -5.33
CA THR A 70 16.69 7.23 -4.42
C THR A 70 17.15 7.52 -3.00
N LEU A 71 18.14 6.80 -2.48
CA LEU A 71 18.71 7.09 -1.15
C LEU A 71 19.30 8.50 -1.08
N THR A 72 19.98 8.92 -2.13
CA THR A 72 20.52 10.28 -2.22
C THR A 72 19.41 11.33 -2.25
N PHE A 73 18.34 11.08 -3.00
CA PHE A 73 17.15 11.95 -3.04
C PHE A 73 16.46 12.05 -1.68
N MET A 74 16.27 10.92 -0.98
CA MET A 74 15.67 10.91 0.36
C MET A 74 16.52 11.68 1.38
N THR A 75 17.84 11.56 1.30
CA THR A 75 18.75 12.30 2.17
C THR A 75 18.72 13.81 1.88
N THR A 76 18.76 14.20 0.61
CA THR A 76 18.92 15.61 0.22
C THR A 76 17.61 16.40 0.23
N ARG A 77 16.48 15.74 0.03
CA ARG A 77 15.15 16.38 -0.11
C ARG A 77 14.20 16.11 1.04
N HIS A 78 14.37 14.99 1.75
CA HIS A 78 13.43 14.53 2.77
C HIS A 78 14.08 14.33 4.14
N ASN A 79 15.29 14.83 4.36
CA ASN A 79 16.01 14.77 5.63
C ASN A 79 16.21 13.35 6.18
N MET A 80 16.25 12.32 5.32
CA MET A 80 16.65 11.00 5.75
C MET A 80 18.09 11.05 6.22
N PRO A 81 18.46 10.43 7.36
CA PRO A 81 19.86 10.32 7.76
C PRO A 81 20.71 9.71 6.65
N ALA A 82 21.88 10.29 6.41
CA ALA A 82 22.77 9.81 5.36
C ALA A 82 23.34 8.44 5.73
N LEU A 83 23.05 7.43 4.93
CA LEU A 83 23.71 6.14 5.00
C LEU A 83 25.07 6.24 4.32
N ALA A 84 26.12 5.73 4.94
CA ALA A 84 27.48 5.80 4.42
C ALA A 84 28.23 4.47 4.54
N GLY A 85 29.28 4.30 3.76
CA GLY A 85 30.18 3.14 3.86
C GLY A 85 29.46 1.79 3.74
N ASP A 86 29.71 0.94 4.70
CA ASP A 86 29.22 -0.44 4.70
C ASP A 86 27.69 -0.53 4.92
N GLU A 87 27.12 0.37 5.70
CA GLU A 87 25.68 0.44 5.92
C GLU A 87 24.93 0.76 4.61
N ARG A 88 25.38 1.76 3.86
CA ARG A 88 24.80 2.09 2.57
C ARG A 88 24.91 0.93 1.59
N ARG A 89 26.05 0.27 1.57
CA ARG A 89 26.26 -0.90 0.70
C ARG A 89 25.31 -2.03 1.07
N LEU A 90 25.18 -2.36 2.35
CA LEU A 90 24.31 -3.42 2.86
C LEU A 90 22.85 -3.17 2.49
N VAL A 91 22.37 -1.95 2.68
CA VAL A 91 21.00 -1.55 2.31
C VAL A 91 20.78 -1.65 0.79
N LEU A 92 21.74 -1.19 -0.02
CA LEU A 92 21.65 -1.30 -1.48
C LEU A 92 21.65 -2.76 -1.96
N ASP A 93 22.50 -3.61 -1.39
CA ASP A 93 22.58 -5.03 -1.71
C ASP A 93 21.24 -5.72 -1.42
N TYR A 94 20.63 -5.40 -0.29
CA TYR A 94 19.30 -5.91 0.05
C TYR A 94 18.23 -5.43 -0.93
N LEU A 95 18.15 -4.13 -1.18
CA LEU A 95 17.11 -3.54 -2.04
C LEU A 95 17.20 -4.05 -3.48
N GLU A 96 18.41 -4.17 -4.03
CA GLU A 96 18.62 -4.72 -5.37
C GLU A 96 18.20 -6.18 -5.46
N THR A 97 18.52 -6.97 -4.43
CA THR A 97 18.23 -8.41 -4.41
C THR A 97 16.75 -8.69 -4.15
N ALA A 98 16.16 -8.02 -3.18
CA ALA A 98 14.78 -8.26 -2.75
C ALA A 98 13.74 -7.60 -3.67
N TYR A 99 14.08 -6.47 -4.27
CA TYR A 99 13.16 -5.65 -5.08
C TYR A 99 13.82 -5.20 -6.39
N PRO A 100 14.20 -6.14 -7.27
CA PRO A 100 14.80 -5.83 -8.56
C PRO A 100 13.81 -5.17 -9.52
N PRO A 101 14.28 -4.58 -10.62
CA PRO A 101 13.44 -4.04 -11.68
C PRO A 101 12.44 -5.08 -12.17
N ARG A 102 11.18 -4.70 -12.26
CA ARG A 102 10.15 -5.56 -12.85
C ARG A 102 10.23 -5.50 -14.37
N PRO A 103 10.04 -6.64 -15.06
CA PRO A 103 9.84 -6.61 -16.49
C PRO A 103 8.67 -5.65 -16.83
N PRO A 104 8.76 -4.89 -17.92
CA PRO A 104 7.63 -4.10 -18.37
C PRO A 104 6.43 -5.02 -18.53
N ALA A 105 5.28 -4.60 -17.98
CA ALA A 105 4.04 -5.35 -18.14
C ALA A 105 3.86 -5.64 -19.63
N SER A 106 3.73 -6.94 -19.99
CA SER A 106 3.50 -7.33 -21.36
C SER A 106 2.30 -6.54 -21.90
N ARG A 107 2.45 -5.87 -23.04
CA ARG A 107 1.42 -5.02 -23.64
C ARG A 107 0.15 -5.77 -24.07
N GLY A 108 -0.03 -6.98 -23.61
CA GLY A 108 -1.10 -7.87 -24.05
C GLY A 108 -2.14 -8.18 -22.97
N GLY A 109 -2.89 -7.20 -22.48
CA GLY A 109 -3.94 -7.57 -21.53
C GLY A 109 -4.94 -6.50 -21.17
N TRP A 110 -4.53 -5.25 -21.06
CA TRP A 110 -5.48 -4.19 -20.74
C TRP A 110 -5.92 -3.47 -22.03
N GLN A 111 -7.15 -3.74 -22.46
CA GLN A 111 -7.80 -2.95 -23.50
C GLN A 111 -8.64 -1.88 -22.82
N ASN A 112 -8.42 -0.62 -23.20
CA ASN A 112 -9.24 0.47 -22.69
C ASN A 112 -10.71 0.24 -23.05
N PRO A 113 -11.59 -0.03 -22.08
CA PRO A 113 -13.01 -0.28 -22.37
C PRO A 113 -13.74 0.96 -22.90
N PHE A 114 -13.14 2.13 -22.82
CA PHE A 114 -13.67 3.42 -23.27
C PHE A 114 -13.03 3.89 -24.59
N ALA A 115 -12.17 3.08 -25.21
CA ALA A 115 -11.63 3.43 -26.53
C ALA A 115 -12.76 3.40 -27.58
N PRO A 116 -12.89 4.41 -28.44
CA PRO A 116 -13.86 4.39 -29.55
C PRO A 116 -13.53 3.19 -30.46
N ARG A 117 -14.58 2.45 -30.83
CA ARG A 117 -14.51 1.35 -31.81
C ARG A 117 -14.58 1.85 -33.21
#